data_b60534edc09c060773747ec9cf33875e
#
_entry.id   b60534edc09c060773747ec9cf33875e
#
_cell.length_a   1.000
_cell.length_b   1.000
_cell.length_c   1.000
_cell.angle_alpha   90.00
_cell.angle_beta   90.00
_cell.angle_gamma   90.00
#
_symmetry.space_group_name_H-M   'P 1'
#
loop_
_entity.id
_entity.type
_entity.pdbx_description
1 polymer ?
#
loop_
_entity_poly.entity_id
_entity_poly.type
_entity_poly.pdbx_seq_one_letter_code
_entity_poly.pdbx_strand_id
1 'polypeptide(L)'
;MCKDDISTLSNLTLTSENICNLALEVGFDACGVAPVRRLNDDAQFMDHWIAQGLHGEMDYLARNCDKRYNPATLVPGAQTVIVCLLRFENSGRDYHRRVKSLLYTLEAKLKEHFGEDIVSATHQHIFCDSAPILERRWCVEAGLGFIGKNHQLIHPTLGSLVHPGEILINLPVVADTTTGGYREDIERIPKNLATYCSNCNLCMEACPTGALRNPVWDARLCVAYTTHHCLDCQTICPFNNPS
;
A
#
# COMPACT_ATOMS: atom_id res chain seq x y z
N MET A 1 20.47 10.34 -48.02
CA MET A 1 21.37 10.39 -46.85
C MET A 1 20.74 11.31 -45.85
N CYS A 2 20.11 10.74 -44.88
CA CYS A 2 20.03 11.18 -43.50
C CYS A 2 19.60 9.93 -42.72
N LYS A 3 20.61 9.28 -42.17
CA LYS A 3 20.51 8.32 -41.10
C LYS A 3 20.47 9.16 -39.82
N ASP A 4 20.01 8.52 -38.78
CA ASP A 4 20.19 8.92 -37.40
C ASP A 4 19.02 9.75 -36.88
N ASP A 5 18.21 9.21 -35.96
CA ASP A 5 18.52 8.96 -34.57
C ASP A 5 17.43 8.05 -33.92
N ILE A 6 17.60 6.75 -34.05
CA ILE A 6 16.90 5.78 -33.21
C ILE A 6 17.97 5.20 -32.28
N SER A 7 18.43 5.97 -31.29
CA SER A 7 19.34 5.45 -30.30
C SER A 7 19.43 6.32 -29.05
N THR A 8 18.31 6.48 -28.34
CA THR A 8 18.34 6.85 -26.91
C THR A 8 17.11 6.31 -26.18
N LEU A 9 16.71 5.07 -26.46
CA LEU A 9 16.06 4.27 -25.43
C LEU A 9 17.19 3.86 -24.49
N SER A 10 17.50 4.72 -23.55
CA SER A 10 18.38 4.43 -22.43
C SER A 10 17.86 3.15 -21.80
N ASN A 11 18.72 2.12 -21.73
CA ASN A 11 18.50 0.92 -20.93
C ASN A 11 18.36 1.33 -19.46
N LEU A 12 17.17 1.78 -19.07
CA LEU A 12 16.87 2.02 -17.68
C LEU A 12 16.99 0.68 -16.95
N THR A 13 17.84 0.61 -15.97
CA THR A 13 17.91 -0.54 -15.07
C THR A 13 16.60 -0.58 -14.25
N LEU A 14 16.03 -1.75 -14.07
CA LEU A 14 14.84 -1.94 -13.25
C LEU A 14 15.21 -1.75 -11.77
N THR A 15 15.22 -0.50 -11.31
CA THR A 15 15.50 -0.10 -9.93
C THR A 15 14.22 0.39 -9.25
N SER A 16 14.19 0.34 -7.93
CA SER A 16 13.08 0.91 -7.14
C SER A 16 12.91 2.41 -7.40
N GLU A 17 14.01 3.15 -7.57
CA GLU A 17 13.99 4.58 -7.87
C GLU A 17 13.29 4.88 -9.21
N ASN A 18 13.67 4.16 -10.29
CA ASN A 18 13.05 4.38 -11.60
C ASN A 18 11.56 4.07 -11.61
N ILE A 19 11.14 2.99 -10.92
CA ILE A 19 9.72 2.66 -10.77
C ILE A 19 8.98 3.77 -10.00
N CYS A 20 9.55 4.22 -8.88
CA CYS A 20 8.93 5.27 -8.07
C CYS A 20 8.83 6.59 -8.84
N ASN A 21 9.84 6.97 -9.62
CA ASN A 21 9.80 8.16 -10.45
C ASN A 21 8.69 8.08 -11.50
N LEU A 22 8.54 6.94 -12.19
CA LEU A 22 7.44 6.73 -13.14
C LEU A 22 6.06 6.82 -12.44
N ALA A 23 5.93 6.26 -11.22
CA ALA A 23 4.69 6.34 -10.47
C ALA A 23 4.32 7.78 -10.08
N LEU A 24 5.32 8.59 -9.68
CA LEU A 24 5.12 10.00 -9.37
C LEU A 24 4.78 10.83 -10.62
N GLU A 25 5.39 10.51 -11.78
CA GLU A 25 5.07 11.15 -13.05
C GLU A 25 3.63 10.91 -13.50
N VAL A 26 3.09 9.72 -13.27
CA VAL A 26 1.69 9.41 -13.62
C VAL A 26 0.67 10.02 -12.64
N GLY A 27 1.14 10.56 -11.51
CA GLY A 27 0.32 11.33 -10.58
C GLY A 27 0.01 10.67 -9.25
N PHE A 28 0.74 9.63 -8.84
CA PHE A 28 0.71 9.15 -7.46
C PHE A 28 1.47 10.09 -6.52
N ASP A 29 1.07 10.14 -5.25
CA ASP A 29 1.71 10.97 -4.23
C ASP A 29 2.93 10.30 -3.59
N ALA A 30 2.97 8.97 -3.56
CA ALA A 30 4.10 8.18 -3.10
C ALA A 30 4.11 6.79 -3.77
N CYS A 31 5.30 6.20 -3.85
CA CYS A 31 5.50 4.86 -4.36
C CYS A 31 6.62 4.16 -3.59
N GLY A 32 6.48 2.86 -3.41
CA GLY A 32 7.50 2.01 -2.82
C GLY A 32 7.46 0.63 -3.45
N VAL A 33 8.54 -0.11 -3.26
CA VAL A 33 8.75 -1.42 -3.88
C VAL A 33 9.20 -2.41 -2.82
N ALA A 34 8.63 -3.61 -2.85
CA ALA A 34 9.00 -4.69 -1.93
C ALA A 34 9.14 -6.02 -2.68
N PRO A 35 10.09 -6.88 -2.30
CA PRO A 35 10.15 -8.24 -2.82
C PRO A 35 8.94 -9.04 -2.33
N VAL A 36 8.37 -9.87 -3.22
CA VAL A 36 7.28 -10.79 -2.86
C VAL A 36 7.79 -11.81 -1.85
N ARG A 37 7.07 -11.96 -0.75
CA ARG A 37 7.31 -12.95 0.29
C ARG A 37 6.02 -13.34 1.01
N ARG A 38 6.05 -14.42 1.76
CA ARG A 38 4.95 -14.73 2.68
C ARG A 38 5.06 -13.85 3.94
N LEU A 39 3.97 -13.24 4.34
CA LEU A 39 3.82 -12.39 5.52
C LEU A 39 3.44 -13.27 6.74
N ASN A 40 4.41 -13.97 7.33
CA ASN A 40 4.16 -14.99 8.36
C ASN A 40 3.60 -14.39 9.66
N ASP A 41 4.16 -13.28 10.13
CA ASP A 41 3.73 -12.64 11.39
C ASP A 41 2.32 -12.06 11.25
N ASP A 42 2.05 -11.45 10.08
CA ASP A 42 0.72 -10.93 9.76
C ASP A 42 -0.31 -12.06 9.59
N ALA A 43 0.09 -13.18 9.02
CA ALA A 43 -0.76 -14.36 8.91
C ALA A 43 -1.16 -14.87 10.30
N GLN A 44 -0.20 -15.03 11.22
CA GLN A 44 -0.46 -15.46 12.58
C GLN A 44 -1.38 -14.49 13.33
N PHE A 45 -1.15 -13.19 13.19
CA PHE A 45 -2.00 -12.16 13.79
C PHE A 45 -3.43 -12.22 13.24
N MET A 46 -3.58 -12.28 11.92
CA MET A 46 -4.88 -12.31 11.25
C MET A 46 -5.66 -13.57 11.58
N ASP A 47 -5.02 -14.73 11.56
CA ASP A 47 -5.66 -16.00 11.91
C ASP A 47 -6.19 -15.99 13.35
N HIS A 48 -5.40 -15.46 14.28
CA HIS A 48 -5.82 -15.31 15.67
C HIS A 48 -6.99 -14.32 15.83
N TRP A 49 -6.92 -13.18 15.14
CA TRP A 49 -7.96 -12.16 15.15
C TRP A 49 -9.28 -12.67 14.56
N ILE A 50 -9.22 -13.44 13.46
CA ILE A 50 -10.38 -14.10 12.85
C ILE A 50 -10.94 -15.16 13.78
N ALA A 51 -10.09 -16.00 14.39
CA ALA A 51 -10.52 -17.05 15.32
C ALA A 51 -11.28 -16.51 16.54
N GLN A 52 -11.00 -15.28 16.96
CA GLN A 52 -11.74 -14.57 18.02
C GLN A 52 -13.05 -13.94 17.54
N GLY A 53 -13.42 -14.05 16.26
CA GLY A 53 -14.60 -13.43 15.69
C GLY A 53 -14.55 -11.90 15.64
N LEU A 54 -13.37 -11.28 15.80
CA LEU A 54 -13.21 -9.83 15.85
C LEU A 54 -13.38 -9.16 14.49
N HIS A 55 -13.39 -9.95 13.41
CA HIS A 55 -13.64 -9.48 12.04
C HIS A 55 -15.11 -9.17 11.75
N GLY A 56 -16.03 -9.50 12.70
CA GLY A 56 -17.47 -9.27 12.53
C GLY A 56 -18.02 -10.03 11.33
N GLU A 57 -18.76 -9.35 10.46
CA GLU A 57 -19.37 -9.93 9.26
C GLU A 57 -18.43 -9.99 8.04
N MET A 58 -17.15 -9.66 8.21
CA MET A 58 -16.16 -9.72 7.12
C MET A 58 -15.66 -11.15 6.85
N ASP A 59 -16.58 -12.10 6.67
CA ASP A 59 -16.26 -13.54 6.42
C ASP A 59 -15.33 -13.75 5.21
N TYR A 60 -15.27 -12.79 4.28
CA TYR A 60 -14.36 -12.84 3.16
C TYR A 60 -12.88 -12.80 3.61
N LEU A 61 -12.59 -12.31 4.81
CA LEU A 61 -11.23 -12.30 5.37
C LEU A 61 -10.76 -13.70 5.76
N ALA A 62 -11.67 -14.58 6.15
CA ALA A 62 -11.36 -15.98 6.43
C ALA A 62 -11.18 -16.83 5.16
N ARG A 63 -11.52 -16.28 3.99
CA ARG A 63 -11.37 -16.95 2.70
C ARG A 63 -10.09 -16.52 2.00
N ASN A 64 -9.50 -17.42 1.22
CA ASN A 64 -8.28 -17.15 0.43
C ASN A 64 -7.09 -16.67 1.28
N CYS A 65 -6.93 -17.17 2.49
CA CYS A 65 -5.86 -16.81 3.42
C CYS A 65 -4.47 -17.02 2.79
N ASP A 66 -4.25 -18.12 2.07
CA ASP A 66 -2.97 -18.38 1.41
C ASP A 66 -2.59 -17.28 0.41
N LYS A 67 -3.56 -16.81 -0.38
CA LYS A 67 -3.36 -15.72 -1.34
C LYS A 67 -3.12 -14.40 -0.62
N ARG A 68 -3.84 -14.17 0.48
CA ARG A 68 -3.76 -12.96 1.29
C ARG A 68 -2.39 -12.80 1.94
N TYR A 69 -1.81 -13.91 2.39
CA TYR A 69 -0.52 -13.91 3.07
C TYR A 69 0.67 -14.06 2.13
N ASN A 70 0.44 -14.55 0.90
CA ASN A 70 1.49 -14.74 -0.09
C ASN A 70 1.04 -14.33 -1.49
N PRO A 71 1.39 -13.13 -1.96
CA PRO A 71 1.01 -12.65 -3.28
C PRO A 71 1.46 -13.55 -4.45
N ALA A 72 2.51 -14.36 -4.28
CA ALA A 72 2.94 -15.28 -5.31
C ALA A 72 1.90 -16.40 -5.58
N THR A 73 1.00 -16.68 -4.63
CA THR A 73 -0.12 -17.60 -4.85
C THR A 73 -1.32 -16.90 -5.53
N LEU A 74 -1.40 -15.58 -5.42
CA LEU A 74 -2.40 -14.77 -6.11
C LEU A 74 -2.01 -14.53 -7.57
N VAL A 75 -0.73 -14.17 -7.80
CA VAL A 75 -0.13 -13.94 -9.12
C VAL A 75 1.10 -14.83 -9.25
N PRO A 76 0.96 -16.03 -9.84
CA PRO A 76 2.08 -16.95 -10.03
C PRO A 76 3.22 -16.29 -10.83
N GLY A 77 4.44 -16.45 -10.33
CA GLY A 77 5.63 -15.83 -10.92
C GLY A 77 5.92 -14.41 -10.47
N ALA A 78 5.05 -13.78 -9.67
CA ALA A 78 5.33 -12.46 -9.13
C ALA A 78 6.55 -12.49 -8.20
N GLN A 79 7.47 -11.55 -8.41
CA GLN A 79 8.69 -11.40 -7.63
C GLN A 79 8.74 -10.07 -6.87
N THR A 80 8.00 -9.08 -7.33
CA THR A 80 7.97 -7.73 -6.74
C THR A 80 6.55 -7.19 -6.63
N VAL A 81 6.27 -6.52 -5.52
CA VAL A 81 5.08 -5.71 -5.29
C VAL A 81 5.48 -4.24 -5.41
N ILE A 82 4.88 -3.54 -6.36
CA ILE A 82 4.95 -2.08 -6.47
C ILE A 82 3.71 -1.55 -5.76
N VAL A 83 3.89 -0.68 -4.77
CA VAL A 83 2.80 -0.07 -4.01
C VAL A 83 2.79 1.42 -4.25
N CYS A 84 1.65 1.95 -4.64
CA CYS A 84 1.44 3.37 -4.89
C CYS A 84 0.41 3.93 -3.92
N LEU A 85 0.61 5.15 -3.45
CA LEU A 85 -0.34 5.87 -2.61
C LEU A 85 -0.92 7.06 -3.34
N LEU A 86 -2.23 7.21 -3.26
CA LEU A 86 -2.95 8.40 -3.72
C LEU A 86 -3.60 9.06 -2.50
N ARG A 87 -3.38 10.36 -2.33
CA ARG A 87 -4.00 11.14 -1.24
C ARG A 87 -5.51 11.12 -1.37
N PHE A 88 -6.18 10.95 -0.24
CA PHE A 88 -7.63 11.08 -0.15
C PHE A 88 -8.07 12.48 -0.58
N GLU A 89 -8.97 12.56 -1.52
CA GLU A 89 -9.66 13.79 -1.91
C GLU A 89 -11.16 13.64 -1.63
N ASN A 90 -11.71 14.53 -0.86
CA ASN A 90 -13.17 14.56 -0.62
C ASN A 90 -13.91 15.14 -1.84
N SER A 91 -13.68 14.54 -3.01
CA SER A 91 -14.24 15.01 -4.29
C SER A 91 -15.54 14.31 -4.68
N GLY A 92 -16.04 13.38 -3.86
CA GLY A 92 -17.19 12.52 -4.19
C GLY A 92 -16.95 11.58 -5.37
N ARG A 93 -15.73 11.52 -5.90
CA ARG A 93 -15.35 10.62 -7.00
C ARG A 93 -14.95 9.26 -6.46
N ASP A 94 -15.27 8.20 -7.21
CA ASP A 94 -14.83 6.84 -6.92
C ASP A 94 -13.30 6.74 -7.01
N TYR A 95 -12.63 6.64 -5.87
CA TYR A 95 -11.18 6.54 -5.79
C TYR A 95 -10.65 5.26 -6.44
N HIS A 96 -11.39 4.14 -6.40
CA HIS A 96 -10.97 2.89 -7.05
C HIS A 96 -10.74 3.09 -8.54
N ARG A 97 -11.65 3.80 -9.21
CA ARG A 97 -11.51 4.11 -10.64
C ARG A 97 -10.29 4.98 -10.90
N ARG A 98 -10.05 5.99 -10.04
CA ARG A 98 -8.90 6.89 -10.19
C ARG A 98 -7.58 6.14 -9.96
N VAL A 99 -7.46 5.40 -8.84
CA VAL A 99 -6.26 4.62 -8.54
C VAL A 99 -5.99 3.60 -9.64
N LYS A 100 -6.99 2.81 -10.06
CA LYS A 100 -6.82 1.84 -11.15
C LYS A 100 -6.41 2.47 -12.46
N SER A 101 -6.97 3.62 -12.82
CA SER A 101 -6.58 4.35 -14.04
C SER A 101 -5.09 4.73 -14.02
N LEU A 102 -4.60 5.23 -12.88
CA LEU A 102 -3.19 5.58 -12.71
C LEU A 102 -2.30 4.32 -12.74
N LEU A 103 -2.73 3.22 -12.12
CA LEU A 103 -2.00 1.95 -12.14
C LEU A 103 -1.87 1.39 -13.57
N TYR A 104 -2.92 1.45 -14.38
CA TYR A 104 -2.85 1.04 -15.79
C TYR A 104 -1.92 1.95 -16.60
N THR A 105 -1.91 3.26 -16.32
CA THR A 105 -0.96 4.18 -16.95
C THR A 105 0.47 3.87 -16.55
N LEU A 106 0.70 3.56 -15.28
CA LEU A 106 2.01 3.14 -14.77
C LEU A 106 2.44 1.81 -15.41
N GLU A 107 1.55 0.83 -15.49
CA GLU A 107 1.82 -0.45 -16.18
C GLU A 107 2.28 -0.24 -17.63
N ALA A 108 1.59 0.63 -18.37
CA ALA A 108 1.96 0.93 -19.75
C ALA A 108 3.37 1.52 -19.84
N LYS A 109 3.72 2.44 -18.95
CA LYS A 109 5.08 2.99 -18.87
C LYS A 109 6.13 1.93 -18.48
N LEU A 110 5.80 1.06 -17.53
CA LEU A 110 6.69 -0.03 -17.14
C LEU A 110 6.95 -0.98 -18.31
N LYS A 111 5.94 -1.33 -19.08
CA LYS A 111 6.08 -2.16 -20.29
C LYS A 111 6.91 -1.48 -21.37
N GLU A 112 6.70 -0.19 -21.59
CA GLU A 112 7.48 0.60 -22.54
C GLU A 112 8.99 0.62 -22.20
N HIS A 113 9.33 0.73 -20.90
CA HIS A 113 10.71 0.86 -20.47
C HIS A 113 11.42 -0.49 -20.23
N PHE A 114 10.67 -1.51 -19.79
CA PHE A 114 11.24 -2.77 -19.29
C PHE A 114 10.74 -4.02 -20.03
N GLY A 115 9.85 -3.84 -21.02
CA GLY A 115 9.31 -4.92 -21.86
C GLY A 115 7.97 -5.48 -21.37
N GLU A 116 7.24 -6.09 -22.31
CA GLU A 116 5.88 -6.63 -22.06
C GLU A 116 5.84 -7.72 -20.99
N ASP A 117 6.91 -8.49 -20.86
CA ASP A 117 7.01 -9.62 -19.92
C ASP A 117 7.14 -9.20 -18.45
N ILE A 118 7.21 -7.90 -18.17
CA ILE A 118 7.34 -7.38 -16.79
C ILE A 118 6.14 -7.79 -15.92
N VAL A 119 4.97 -7.97 -16.51
CA VAL A 119 3.75 -8.40 -15.82
C VAL A 119 3.20 -9.70 -16.42
N SER A 120 2.38 -10.39 -15.65
CA SER A 120 1.72 -11.61 -16.13
C SER A 120 0.64 -11.28 -17.16
N ALA A 121 0.76 -11.84 -18.36
CA ALA A 121 -0.27 -11.72 -19.41
C ALA A 121 -1.55 -12.52 -19.09
N THR A 122 -1.47 -13.50 -18.20
CA THR A 122 -2.56 -14.46 -17.92
C THR A 122 -3.27 -14.26 -16.59
N HIS A 123 -2.75 -13.38 -15.72
CA HIS A 123 -3.29 -13.17 -14.40
C HIS A 123 -3.55 -11.69 -14.14
N GLN A 124 -4.63 -11.40 -13.41
CA GLN A 124 -4.83 -10.06 -12.88
C GLN A 124 -3.70 -9.74 -11.90
N HIS A 125 -3.03 -8.61 -12.09
CA HIS A 125 -1.84 -8.20 -11.32
C HIS A 125 -1.91 -6.75 -10.83
N ILE A 126 -3.02 -6.05 -11.10
CA ILE A 126 -3.32 -4.69 -10.62
C ILE A 126 -4.48 -4.76 -9.63
N PHE A 127 -4.27 -4.22 -8.43
CA PHE A 127 -5.22 -4.28 -7.34
C PHE A 127 -5.42 -2.91 -6.69
N CYS A 128 -6.64 -2.69 -6.19
CA CYS A 128 -7.03 -1.59 -5.32
C CYS A 128 -8.33 -2.04 -4.64
N ASP A 129 -8.28 -2.46 -3.39
CA ASP A 129 -9.39 -3.02 -2.60
C ASP A 129 -10.18 -4.15 -3.31
N SER A 130 -9.55 -4.87 -4.25
CA SER A 130 -10.25 -5.81 -5.14
C SER A 130 -9.74 -7.25 -5.08
N ALA A 131 -8.74 -7.53 -4.25
CA ALA A 131 -8.10 -8.84 -4.16
C ALA A 131 -7.80 -9.24 -2.70
N PRO A 132 -7.60 -10.55 -2.43
CA PRO A 132 -7.11 -10.99 -1.14
C PRO A 132 -5.61 -10.68 -1.00
N ILE A 133 -5.28 -9.42 -0.78
CA ILE A 133 -3.94 -8.91 -0.49
C ILE A 133 -4.00 -8.00 0.75
N LEU A 134 -2.96 -7.99 1.57
CA LEU A 134 -2.86 -7.12 2.75
C LEU A 134 -2.24 -5.77 2.33
N GLU A 135 -2.99 -4.94 1.62
CA GLU A 135 -2.52 -3.69 1.00
C GLU A 135 -1.76 -2.79 1.98
N ARG A 136 -2.32 -2.49 3.14
CA ARG A 136 -1.66 -1.66 4.16
C ARG A 136 -0.35 -2.27 4.64
N ARG A 137 -0.29 -3.59 4.70
CA ARG A 137 0.93 -4.28 5.11
C ARG A 137 2.00 -4.22 4.03
N TRP A 138 1.60 -4.36 2.76
CA TRP A 138 2.51 -4.18 1.64
C TRP A 138 3.02 -2.74 1.53
N CYS A 139 2.23 -1.73 1.94
CA CYS A 139 2.73 -0.36 2.09
C CYS A 139 3.89 -0.30 3.11
N VAL A 140 3.78 -1.02 4.23
CA VAL A 140 4.86 -1.07 5.24
C VAL A 140 6.08 -1.81 4.71
N GLU A 141 5.90 -2.94 4.03
CA GLU A 141 6.98 -3.69 3.38
C GLU A 141 7.72 -2.86 2.32
N ALA A 142 6.97 -2.05 1.58
CA ALA A 142 7.51 -1.12 0.58
C ALA A 142 8.11 0.17 1.20
N GLY A 143 8.13 0.28 2.53
CA GLY A 143 8.74 1.40 3.25
C GLY A 143 7.90 2.68 3.25
N LEU A 144 6.61 2.62 2.89
CA LEU A 144 5.74 3.79 2.76
C LEU A 144 5.13 4.28 4.09
N GLY A 145 5.40 3.61 5.19
CA GLY A 145 4.84 4.02 6.47
C GLY A 145 4.86 2.92 7.51
N PHE A 146 4.00 3.05 8.49
CA PHE A 146 3.80 2.07 9.55
C PHE A 146 2.30 1.93 9.88
N ILE A 147 1.92 0.83 10.52
CA ILE A 147 0.54 0.67 11.01
C ILE A 147 0.41 1.37 12.35
N GLY A 148 -0.46 2.35 12.42
CA GLY A 148 -0.76 3.09 13.64
C GLY A 148 -1.71 2.34 14.59
N LYS A 149 -1.90 2.88 15.81
CA LYS A 149 -2.88 2.36 16.78
C LYS A 149 -4.32 2.38 16.27
N ASN A 150 -4.63 3.22 15.28
CA ASN A 150 -5.91 3.23 14.57
C ASN A 150 -6.03 2.13 13.50
N HIS A 151 -5.07 1.22 13.42
CA HIS A 151 -4.99 0.14 12.43
C HIS A 151 -4.99 0.62 10.96
N GLN A 152 -4.65 1.88 10.72
CA GLN A 152 -4.43 2.43 9.39
C GLN A 152 -2.94 2.51 9.08
N LEU A 153 -2.60 2.49 7.78
CA LEU A 153 -1.30 2.93 7.34
C LEU A 153 -1.13 4.41 7.73
N ILE A 154 0.01 4.77 8.28
CA ILE A 154 0.41 6.16 8.51
C ILE A 154 1.68 6.42 7.70
N HIS A 155 1.54 7.21 6.63
CA HIS A 155 2.66 7.73 5.87
C HIS A 155 3.22 8.99 6.55
N PRO A 156 4.54 9.19 6.64
CA PRO A 156 5.14 10.29 7.40
C PRO A 156 4.64 11.69 7.03
N THR A 157 4.43 11.94 5.75
CA THR A 157 4.02 13.27 5.23
C THR A 157 2.58 13.32 4.71
N LEU A 158 2.00 12.18 4.29
CA LEU A 158 0.64 12.12 3.76
C LEU A 158 -0.40 11.77 4.83
N GLY A 159 0.06 11.35 6.02
CA GLY A 159 -0.83 10.87 7.08
C GLY A 159 -1.47 9.51 6.75
N SER A 160 -2.67 9.28 7.25
CA SER A 160 -3.42 8.02 7.05
C SER A 160 -4.60 8.15 6.07
N LEU A 161 -4.83 9.35 5.54
CA LEU A 161 -5.87 9.59 4.54
C LEU A 161 -5.30 9.38 3.13
N VAL A 162 -5.00 8.12 2.82
CA VAL A 162 -4.41 7.68 1.55
C VAL A 162 -5.10 6.42 1.04
N HIS A 163 -5.12 6.25 -0.28
CA HIS A 163 -5.62 5.05 -0.96
C HIS A 163 -4.45 4.30 -1.56
N PRO A 164 -4.16 3.08 -1.12
CA PRO A 164 -3.16 2.23 -1.75
C PRO A 164 -3.67 1.63 -3.05
N GLY A 165 -2.72 1.28 -3.92
CA GLY A 165 -2.94 0.44 -5.07
C GLY A 165 -1.66 -0.27 -5.44
N GLU A 166 -1.74 -1.50 -5.96
CA GLU A 166 -0.61 -2.38 -6.18
C GLU A 166 -0.52 -2.87 -7.62
N ILE A 167 0.72 -3.03 -8.08
CA ILE A 167 1.08 -3.82 -9.26
C ILE A 167 2.05 -4.91 -8.84
N LEU A 168 1.75 -6.16 -9.20
CA LEU A 168 2.66 -7.28 -9.04
C LEU A 168 3.39 -7.55 -10.35
N ILE A 169 4.71 -7.55 -10.31
CA ILE A 169 5.55 -7.79 -11.48
C ILE A 169 6.38 -9.07 -11.35
N ASN A 170 6.73 -9.65 -12.50
CA ASN A 170 7.43 -10.94 -12.60
C ASN A 170 8.96 -10.82 -12.49
N LEU A 171 9.49 -9.61 -12.39
CA LEU A 171 10.91 -9.35 -12.33
C LEU A 171 11.34 -8.94 -10.91
N PRO A 172 12.52 -9.36 -10.47
CA PRO A 172 13.11 -8.85 -9.24
C PRO A 172 13.57 -7.41 -9.48
N VAL A 173 13.26 -6.54 -8.55
CA VAL A 173 13.75 -5.16 -8.55
C VAL A 173 14.99 -5.08 -7.68
N VAL A 174 16.04 -4.46 -8.20
CA VAL A 174 17.24 -4.18 -7.41
C VAL A 174 16.86 -3.12 -6.38
N ALA A 175 16.90 -3.51 -5.11
CA ALA A 175 16.73 -2.55 -4.03
C ALA A 175 17.92 -1.60 -4.05
N ASP A 176 17.66 -0.32 -4.24
CA ASP A 176 18.68 0.69 -4.07
C ASP A 176 19.04 0.78 -2.59
N THR A 177 20.29 0.53 -2.26
CA THR A 177 20.76 0.51 -0.87
C THR A 177 20.76 1.91 -0.24
N THR A 178 20.54 2.95 -1.03
CA THR A 178 20.62 4.36 -0.63
C THR A 178 19.25 5.03 -0.48
N THR A 179 18.24 4.57 -1.23
CA THR A 179 16.90 5.18 -1.17
C THR A 179 15.86 4.08 -1.01
N GLY A 180 15.33 3.90 0.20
CA GLY A 180 14.06 3.17 0.33
C GLY A 180 12.99 3.99 -0.35
N GLY A 181 12.60 3.68 -1.58
CA GLY A 181 11.38 4.07 -2.31
C GLY A 181 10.83 5.51 -2.20
N TYR A 182 11.63 6.48 -1.78
CA TYR A 182 11.22 7.86 -1.52
C TYR A 182 12.03 8.85 -2.35
N ARG A 183 11.42 9.98 -2.66
CA ARG A 183 12.18 11.16 -3.09
C ARG A 183 13.22 11.53 -2.02
N GLU A 184 14.32 12.14 -2.41
CA GLU A 184 15.39 12.60 -1.49
C GLU A 184 14.88 13.52 -0.37
N ASP A 185 13.72 14.16 -0.55
CA ASP A 185 13.04 15.02 0.40
C ASP A 185 12.14 14.29 1.42
N ILE A 186 11.91 12.97 1.20
CA ILE A 186 11.14 12.13 2.15
C ILE A 186 12.13 11.23 2.86
N GLU A 187 12.60 11.66 4.03
CA GLU A 187 13.43 10.85 4.91
C GLU A 187 12.74 9.51 5.21
N ARG A 188 13.54 8.43 5.27
CA ARG A 188 13.10 7.14 5.83
C ARG A 188 12.33 7.41 7.12
N ILE A 189 11.22 6.71 7.33
CA ILE A 189 10.38 6.88 8.52
C ILE A 189 11.30 7.02 9.73
N PRO A 190 11.37 8.19 10.35
CA PRO A 190 12.20 8.35 11.51
C PRO A 190 11.72 7.36 12.56
N LYS A 191 12.63 6.57 13.17
CA LYS A 191 12.29 5.58 14.20
C LYS A 191 11.45 6.18 15.34
N ASN A 192 11.55 7.49 15.53
CA ASN A 192 10.77 8.24 16.52
C ASN A 192 9.27 8.39 16.13
N LEU A 193 8.86 8.31 14.86
CA LEU A 193 7.45 8.45 14.48
C LEU A 193 6.59 7.28 14.95
N ALA A 194 7.07 6.04 14.78
CA ALA A 194 6.39 4.88 15.33
C ALA A 194 6.36 4.95 16.88
N THR A 195 7.44 5.43 17.50
CA THR A 195 7.52 5.68 18.95
C THR A 195 6.55 6.77 19.39
N TYR A 196 6.38 7.83 18.58
CA TYR A 196 5.39 8.87 18.86
C TYR A 196 3.98 8.27 18.89
N CYS A 197 3.60 7.48 17.88
CA CYS A 197 2.30 6.79 17.84
C CYS A 197 2.13 5.84 19.05
N SER A 198 3.19 5.13 19.46
CA SER A 198 3.15 4.21 20.61
C SER A 198 2.79 4.92 21.91
N ASN A 199 3.18 6.18 22.07
CA ASN A 199 2.89 7.00 23.24
C ASN A 199 1.60 7.83 23.13
N CYS A 200 0.98 7.89 21.95
CA CYS A 200 -0.24 8.64 21.68
C CYS A 200 -1.47 7.74 21.80
N ASN A 201 -2.56 8.23 22.35
CA ASN A 201 -3.83 7.51 22.49
C ASN A 201 -5.03 8.25 21.90
N LEU A 202 -4.82 9.37 21.23
CA LEU A 202 -5.90 10.24 20.72
C LEU A 202 -6.95 9.48 19.88
N CYS A 203 -6.52 8.59 18.97
CA CYS A 203 -7.45 7.81 18.15
C CYS A 203 -8.29 6.80 18.95
N MET A 204 -7.73 6.26 20.03
CA MET A 204 -8.44 5.34 20.93
C MET A 204 -9.47 6.10 21.79
N GLU A 205 -9.09 7.28 22.29
CA GLU A 205 -9.95 8.17 23.09
C GLU A 205 -11.09 8.76 22.25
N ALA A 206 -10.82 9.12 21.00
CA ALA A 206 -11.82 9.64 20.07
C ALA A 206 -12.77 8.56 19.50
N CYS A 207 -12.44 7.27 19.67
CA CYS A 207 -13.30 6.20 19.16
C CYS A 207 -14.62 6.11 19.94
N PRO A 208 -15.78 6.43 19.34
CA PRO A 208 -17.04 6.54 20.05
C PRO A 208 -17.53 5.21 20.65
N THR A 209 -17.02 4.09 20.15
CA THR A 209 -17.47 2.74 20.57
C THR A 209 -16.38 1.93 21.25
N GLY A 210 -15.16 2.48 21.37
CA GLY A 210 -14.02 1.75 21.92
C GLY A 210 -13.56 0.57 21.04
N ALA A 211 -13.90 0.56 19.76
CA ALA A 211 -13.48 -0.48 18.81
C ALA A 211 -11.95 -0.58 18.66
N LEU A 212 -11.23 0.52 18.93
CA LEU A 212 -9.78 0.59 18.89
C LEU A 212 -9.18 0.26 20.26
N ARG A 213 -8.92 -1.01 20.50
CA ARG A 213 -8.18 -1.47 21.68
C ARG A 213 -6.81 -1.95 21.24
N ASN A 214 -5.76 -1.24 21.63
CA ASN A 214 -4.41 -1.66 21.26
C ASN A 214 -4.00 -2.92 22.06
N PRO A 215 -3.48 -3.98 21.41
CA PRO A 215 -3.15 -4.12 19.99
C PRO A 215 -4.31 -4.63 19.10
N VAL A 216 -5.51 -4.70 19.62
CA VAL A 216 -6.64 -5.37 18.97
C VAL A 216 -7.67 -4.34 18.49
N TRP A 217 -8.07 -4.47 17.24
CA TRP A 217 -9.23 -3.80 16.66
C TRP A 217 -10.42 -4.76 16.62
N ASP A 218 -11.57 -4.32 17.15
CA ASP A 218 -12.82 -5.07 17.10
C ASP A 218 -13.75 -4.46 16.03
N ALA A 219 -13.82 -5.10 14.87
CA ALA A 219 -14.64 -4.62 13.77
C ALA A 219 -16.13 -4.61 14.09
N ARG A 220 -16.60 -5.48 14.99
CA ARG A 220 -18.03 -5.55 15.42
C ARG A 220 -18.49 -4.26 16.09
N LEU A 221 -17.56 -3.53 16.69
CA LEU A 221 -17.82 -2.26 17.38
C LEU A 221 -17.52 -1.04 16.49
N CYS A 222 -16.83 -1.21 15.36
CA CYS A 222 -16.37 -0.10 14.54
C CYS A 222 -17.51 0.54 13.75
N VAL A 223 -17.83 1.80 14.05
CA VAL A 223 -18.90 2.55 13.37
C VAL A 223 -18.59 2.73 11.88
N ALA A 224 -17.34 2.94 11.50
CA ALA A 224 -16.95 3.04 10.09
C ALA A 224 -17.30 1.77 9.31
N TYR A 225 -17.12 0.60 9.93
CA TYR A 225 -17.46 -0.67 9.32
C TYR A 225 -18.97 -0.87 9.20
N THR A 226 -19.75 -0.46 10.22
CA THR A 226 -21.21 -0.67 10.25
C THR A 226 -22.00 0.39 9.46
N THR A 227 -21.51 1.62 9.39
CA THR A 227 -22.21 2.77 8.78
C THR A 227 -21.46 3.44 7.63
N HIS A 228 -20.19 3.12 7.42
CA HIS A 228 -19.26 3.69 6.42
C HIS A 228 -19.01 5.21 6.54
N HIS A 229 -19.29 5.83 7.68
CA HIS A 229 -19.24 7.30 7.82
C HIS A 229 -18.35 7.83 8.95
N CYS A 230 -17.63 6.96 9.67
CA CYS A 230 -16.76 7.41 10.76
C CYS A 230 -15.29 7.51 10.32
N LEU A 231 -14.69 8.66 10.51
CA LEU A 231 -13.26 8.94 10.30
C LEU A 231 -12.59 9.50 11.57
N ASP A 232 -13.23 9.45 12.73
CA ASP A 232 -12.79 10.14 13.96
C ASP A 232 -11.36 9.77 14.35
N CYS A 233 -11.00 8.49 14.26
CA CYS A 233 -9.65 8.02 14.58
C CYS A 233 -8.57 8.48 13.60
N GLN A 234 -8.95 8.83 12.37
CA GLN A 234 -8.04 9.39 11.36
C GLN A 234 -8.01 10.91 11.48
N THR A 235 -9.18 11.55 11.63
CA THR A 235 -9.29 13.01 11.72
C THR A 235 -8.53 13.58 12.90
N ILE A 236 -8.57 12.90 14.07
CA ILE A 236 -7.85 13.35 15.27
C ILE A 236 -6.33 13.06 15.20
N CYS A 237 -5.89 12.22 14.26
CA CYS A 237 -4.50 11.80 14.20
C CYS A 237 -3.58 12.97 13.85
N PRO A 238 -2.53 13.26 14.66
CA PRO A 238 -1.61 14.36 14.39
C PRO A 238 -0.88 14.24 13.04
N PHE A 239 -0.71 13.03 12.51
CA PHE A 239 -0.11 12.84 11.19
C PHE A 239 -1.00 13.31 10.02
N ASN A 240 -2.30 13.49 10.25
CA ASN A 240 -3.20 14.07 9.26
C ASN A 240 -3.36 15.60 9.41
N ASN A 241 -2.93 16.14 10.55
CA ASN A 241 -2.99 17.56 10.86
C ASN A 241 -1.60 18.01 11.36
N PRO A 242 -0.58 18.06 10.49
CA PRO A 242 0.72 18.58 10.90
C PRO A 242 0.56 20.05 11.28
N SER A 243 0.88 20.36 12.54
CA SER A 243 0.89 21.73 13.11
C SER A 243 2.05 22.54 12.55
#